data_47689bb8fa697aab5636aeae2823adb0
#
_entry.id   47689bb8fa697aab5636aeae2823adb0
#
_cell.length_a   1.000
_cell.length_b   1.000
_cell.length_c   1.000
_cell.angle_alpha   90.00
_cell.angle_beta   90.00
_cell.angle_gamma   90.00
#
_symmetry.space_group_name_H-M   'P 1'
#
loop_
_entity.id
_entity.type
_entity.pdbx_description
1 polymer ?
#
loop_
_entity_poly.entity_id
_entity_poly.type
_entity_poly.pdbx_seq_one_letter_code
_entity_poly.pdbx_strand_id
1 'polypeptide(L)'
;MKPRHALRHIRLELARSKEFPSGSPRHGYDLVAPLDAKGHIDPDEWRKHQQECRVRRFWENEDDATGLLVHRPGGAEHARWMFDYGTGADDEDPDTGYRFGAHTFAAGEYVSISDHGGELHTYKVKSVEAVSS
;
A
#
# COMPACT_ATOMS: atom_id res chain seq x y z
N MET A 1 5.17 -25.24 -10.50
CA MET A 1 5.10 -24.22 -11.05
C MET A 1 5.09 -23.11 -10.13
N LYS A 2 5.59 -22.09 -10.43
CA LYS A 2 5.75 -21.18 -9.61
C LYS A 2 4.85 -20.16 -9.75
N PRO A 3 4.24 -19.87 -8.99
CA PRO A 3 3.23 -19.05 -9.03
C PRO A 3 3.70 -17.69 -9.18
N ARG A 4 3.32 -17.09 -10.07
CA ARG A 4 3.55 -15.84 -10.17
C ARG A 4 2.77 -15.22 -9.19
N HIS A 5 2.48 -15.82 -8.28
CA HIS A 5 1.49 -15.44 -7.51
C HIS A 5 1.88 -15.06 -6.28
N ALA A 6 2.96 -14.55 -6.18
CA ALA A 6 3.24 -13.77 -5.07
C ALA A 6 2.33 -12.56 -5.03
N LEU A 7 1.69 -12.22 -6.13
CA LEU A 7 0.79 -11.05 -6.14
C LEU A 7 -0.43 -11.28 -5.25
N ARG A 8 -0.70 -10.32 -4.38
CA ARG A 8 -1.84 -10.38 -3.48
C ARG A 8 -2.59 -9.07 -3.50
N HIS A 9 -3.89 -9.15 -3.36
CA HIS A 9 -4.73 -7.97 -3.21
C HIS A 9 -4.86 -7.71 -1.72
N ILE A 10 -4.46 -6.54 -1.28
CA ILE A 10 -4.43 -6.17 0.13
C ILE A 10 -5.40 -5.04 0.35
N ARG A 11 -6.31 -5.23 1.29
CA ARG A 11 -7.27 -4.20 1.64
C ARG A 11 -6.87 -3.59 2.97
N LEU A 12 -6.68 -2.28 2.99
CA LEU A 12 -6.34 -1.54 4.18
C LEU A 12 -7.47 -0.59 4.53
N GLU A 13 -7.89 -0.57 5.78
CA GLU A 13 -8.94 0.34 6.22
C GLU A 13 -8.44 1.13 7.41
N LEU A 14 -8.86 2.38 7.50
CA LEU A 14 -8.38 3.29 8.51
C LEU A 14 -8.64 2.72 9.90
N ALA A 15 -7.61 2.66 10.72
CA ALA A 15 -7.71 2.14 12.06
C ALA A 15 -8.25 3.23 12.99
N ARG A 16 -8.48 2.88 14.24
CA ARG A 16 -9.02 3.83 15.18
C ARG A 16 -8.15 5.06 15.33
N SER A 17 -8.76 6.19 15.42
CA SER A 17 -8.07 7.46 15.59
C SER A 17 -9.02 8.40 16.34
N LYS A 18 -8.56 9.58 16.62
CA LYS A 18 -9.41 10.55 17.30
C LYS A 18 -10.63 10.88 16.49
N GLU A 19 -10.46 11.01 15.17
CA GLU A 19 -11.57 11.36 14.31
C GLU A 19 -12.48 10.17 14.04
N PHE A 20 -11.95 8.97 14.14
CA PHE A 20 -12.70 7.77 13.85
C PHE A 20 -12.45 6.77 14.95
N PRO A 21 -13.13 6.92 16.09
CA PRO A 21 -12.87 6.06 17.25
C PRO A 21 -13.05 4.57 17.00
N SER A 22 -13.82 4.19 15.99
CA SER A 22 -14.00 2.80 15.63
C SER A 22 -13.33 2.45 14.32
N GLY A 23 -12.47 3.32 13.82
CA GLY A 23 -11.90 3.17 12.50
C GLY A 23 -12.92 3.51 11.43
N SER A 24 -12.59 3.29 10.19
CA SER A 24 -13.51 3.58 9.10
C SER A 24 -13.25 2.69 7.90
N PRO A 25 -14.27 1.93 7.45
CA PRO A 25 -14.12 1.13 6.24
C PRO A 25 -14.27 1.96 4.96
N ARG A 26 -14.56 3.25 5.10
CA ARG A 26 -14.73 4.12 3.95
C ARG A 26 -13.48 4.94 3.64
N HIS A 27 -12.42 4.70 4.39
CA HIS A 27 -11.16 5.40 4.20
C HIS A 27 -10.05 4.37 4.17
N GLY A 28 -9.33 4.28 3.10
CA GLY A 28 -8.23 3.33 3.04
C GLY A 28 -7.66 3.14 1.67
N TYR A 29 -7.09 1.97 1.47
CA TYR A 29 -6.41 1.66 0.23
C TYR A 29 -6.68 0.21 -0.16
N ASP A 30 -6.78 -0.02 -1.46
CA ASP A 30 -6.69 -1.36 -2.02
C ASP A 30 -5.41 -1.36 -2.83
N LEU A 31 -4.56 -2.33 -2.62
CA LEU A 31 -3.34 -2.39 -3.41
C LEU A 31 -3.00 -3.83 -3.77
N VAL A 32 -2.28 -3.98 -4.86
CA VAL A 32 -1.78 -5.26 -5.30
C VAL A 32 -0.27 -5.21 -5.15
N ALA A 33 0.30 -6.18 -4.48
CA ALA A 33 1.74 -6.23 -4.27
C ALA A 33 2.18 -7.68 -4.15
N PRO A 34 3.43 -7.99 -4.53
CA PRO A 34 3.94 -9.33 -4.37
C PRO A 34 4.45 -9.50 -2.94
N LEU A 35 3.99 -10.55 -2.28
CA LEU A 35 4.42 -10.82 -0.91
C LEU A 35 5.23 -12.09 -0.88
N ASP A 36 6.28 -12.09 -0.07
CA ASP A 36 7.09 -13.29 0.10
C ASP A 36 6.42 -14.20 1.14
N ALA A 37 7.07 -15.29 1.49
CA ALA A 37 6.49 -16.26 2.41
C ALA A 37 6.25 -15.69 3.79
N LYS A 38 6.90 -14.61 4.13
CA LYS A 38 6.73 -14.00 5.43
C LYS A 38 5.75 -12.82 5.41
N GLY A 39 5.17 -12.56 4.25
CA GLY A 39 4.19 -11.48 4.13
C GLY A 39 4.80 -10.12 3.88
N HIS A 40 6.09 -10.06 3.57
CA HIS A 40 6.73 -8.78 3.25
C HIS A 40 6.68 -8.54 1.76
N ILE A 41 6.60 -7.29 1.35
CA ILE A 41 6.62 -6.95 -0.06
C ILE A 41 7.99 -7.32 -0.63
N ASP A 42 7.98 -8.06 -1.72
CA ASP A 42 9.20 -8.55 -2.35
C ASP A 42 9.61 -7.58 -3.46
N PRO A 43 10.68 -6.82 -3.30
CA PRO A 43 11.06 -5.84 -4.33
C PRO A 43 11.46 -6.47 -5.66
N ASP A 44 12.03 -7.67 -5.62
CA ASP A 44 12.45 -8.32 -6.87
C ASP A 44 11.23 -8.73 -7.68
N GLU A 45 10.22 -9.29 -7.04
CA GLU A 45 9.01 -9.64 -7.74
C GLU A 45 8.24 -8.40 -8.18
N TRP A 46 8.28 -7.34 -7.36
CA TRP A 46 7.65 -6.09 -7.73
C TRP A 46 8.26 -5.55 -9.03
N ARG A 47 9.58 -5.67 -9.16
CA ARG A 47 10.25 -5.14 -10.34
C ARG A 47 9.76 -5.86 -11.59
N LYS A 48 9.37 -7.11 -11.49
CA LYS A 48 8.87 -7.87 -12.63
C LYS A 48 7.41 -7.59 -12.93
N HIS A 49 6.66 -7.04 -11.97
CA HIS A 49 5.22 -6.88 -12.11
C HIS A 49 4.74 -5.47 -11.81
N GLN A 50 5.55 -4.47 -12.12
CA GLN A 50 5.23 -3.10 -11.74
C GLN A 50 3.89 -2.62 -12.25
N GLN A 51 3.52 -3.01 -13.46
CA GLN A 51 2.27 -2.54 -14.03
C GLN A 51 1.05 -3.21 -13.38
N GLU A 52 1.27 -4.28 -12.66
CA GLU A 52 0.19 -4.98 -12.01
C GLU A 52 0.04 -4.60 -10.55
N CYS A 53 1.01 -3.87 -10.00
CA CYS A 53 0.97 -3.47 -8.61
C CYS A 53 0.23 -2.14 -8.49
N ARG A 54 -1.08 -2.22 -8.59
CA ARG A 54 -1.93 -1.05 -8.60
C ARG A 54 -2.37 -0.66 -7.22
N VAL A 55 -2.64 0.62 -7.04
CA VAL A 55 -3.10 1.16 -5.77
C VAL A 55 -4.35 1.95 -6.03
N ARG A 56 -5.37 1.81 -5.19
CA ARG A 56 -6.54 2.65 -5.21
C ARG A 56 -6.73 3.21 -3.82
N ARG A 57 -6.77 4.52 -3.71
CA ARG A 57 -7.05 5.18 -2.45
C ARG A 57 -8.52 5.55 -2.46
N PHE A 58 -9.26 5.16 -1.46
CA PHE A 58 -10.67 5.54 -1.34
C PHE A 58 -10.84 6.33 -0.05
N TRP A 59 -11.60 7.38 -0.15
CA TRP A 59 -11.82 8.25 1.00
C TRP A 59 -13.23 8.78 0.88
N GLU A 60 -13.98 8.74 1.97
CA GLU A 60 -15.38 9.15 1.93
C GLU A 60 -15.49 10.59 1.47
N ASN A 61 -16.38 10.85 0.56
CA ASN A 61 -16.63 12.17 0.01
C ASN A 61 -15.52 12.68 -0.92
N GLU A 62 -14.68 11.80 -1.39
CA GLU A 62 -13.66 12.14 -2.37
C GLU A 62 -13.67 11.09 -3.45
N ASP A 63 -13.28 11.47 -4.66
CA ASP A 63 -13.16 10.52 -5.75
C ASP A 63 -11.98 9.60 -5.46
N ASP A 64 -12.09 8.36 -5.87
CA ASP A 64 -10.99 7.42 -5.70
C ASP A 64 -9.79 7.87 -6.53
N ALA A 65 -8.60 7.73 -5.98
CA ALA A 65 -7.38 7.97 -6.72
C ALA A 65 -6.74 6.63 -7.02
N THR A 66 -6.33 6.41 -8.27
CA THR A 66 -5.71 5.16 -8.66
C THR A 66 -4.32 5.41 -9.23
N GLY A 67 -3.44 4.49 -9.00
CA GLY A 67 -2.08 4.63 -9.46
C GLY A 67 -1.31 3.34 -9.30
N LEU A 68 -0.01 3.45 -9.15
CA LEU A 68 0.87 2.30 -9.07
C LEU A 68 1.71 2.37 -7.81
N LEU A 69 2.06 1.20 -7.29
CA LEU A 69 2.98 1.09 -6.19
C LEU A 69 4.39 1.22 -6.77
N VAL A 70 5.18 2.09 -6.21
CA VAL A 70 6.52 2.38 -6.70
C VAL A 70 7.52 2.20 -5.58
N HIS A 71 8.64 1.60 -5.90
CA HIS A 71 9.71 1.42 -4.93
C HIS A 71 10.89 2.30 -5.33
N ARG A 72 11.31 3.16 -4.42
CA ARG A 72 12.45 4.00 -4.65
C ARG A 72 13.60 3.49 -3.84
N PRO A 73 14.63 2.96 -4.50
CA PRO A 73 15.77 2.45 -3.76
C PRO A 73 16.57 3.61 -3.17
N GLY A 74 17.29 3.36 -2.15
CA GLY A 74 18.07 4.39 -1.49
C GLY A 74 18.88 3.78 -0.38
N GLY A 75 19.21 2.51 -0.50
CA GLY A 75 19.87 1.80 0.57
C GLY A 75 18.83 1.28 1.55
N ALA A 76 19.27 0.44 2.46
CA ALA A 76 18.35 -0.25 3.34
C ALA A 76 17.51 0.70 4.18
N GLU A 77 18.08 1.81 4.57
CA GLU A 77 17.36 2.71 5.43
C GLU A 77 16.56 3.76 4.69
N HIS A 78 16.81 3.89 3.40
CA HIS A 78 16.16 4.94 2.63
C HIS A 78 15.26 4.39 1.54
N ALA A 79 15.15 3.09 1.43
CA ALA A 79 14.24 2.51 0.46
C ALA A 79 12.82 2.85 0.85
N ARG A 80 12.00 3.26 -0.10
CA ARG A 80 10.65 3.68 0.17
C ARG A 80 9.68 3.09 -0.78
N TRP A 81 8.49 2.78 -0.29
CA TRP A 81 7.37 2.37 -1.09
C TRP A 81 6.41 3.56 -1.16
N MET A 82 6.06 3.96 -2.36
CA MET A 82 5.24 5.14 -2.58
C MET A 82 4.11 4.82 -3.51
N PHE A 83 3.07 5.63 -3.47
CA PHE A 83 1.91 5.44 -4.34
C PHE A 83 1.90 6.59 -5.34
N ASP A 84 2.08 6.24 -6.61
CA ASP A 84 2.16 7.24 -7.68
C ASP A 84 0.84 7.25 -8.42
N TYR A 85 0.09 8.31 -8.27
CA TYR A 85 -1.22 8.42 -8.88
C TYR A 85 -1.19 9.06 -10.26
N GLY A 86 -0.01 9.35 -10.76
CA GLY A 86 0.09 9.88 -12.10
C GLY A 86 -0.38 11.31 -12.25
N THR A 87 -0.34 12.09 -11.19
CA THR A 87 -0.84 13.44 -11.25
C THR A 87 0.20 14.40 -11.76
N GLY A 88 1.28 13.89 -12.29
CA GLY A 88 2.24 14.75 -12.92
C GLY A 88 3.45 14.99 -12.07
N ALA A 89 4.37 15.71 -12.63
CA ALA A 89 5.64 15.93 -12.00
C ALA A 89 5.53 16.74 -10.74
N ASP A 90 4.37 17.32 -10.54
CA ASP A 90 4.27 18.14 -9.40
C ASP A 90 3.82 17.41 -8.20
N ASP A 91 3.68 16.15 -8.25
CA ASP A 91 3.26 15.42 -7.10
C ASP A 91 4.42 15.42 -6.15
N GLU A 92 4.55 16.49 -5.44
CA GLU A 92 5.68 16.63 -4.59
C GLU A 92 5.56 15.80 -3.34
N ASP A 93 4.37 15.45 -2.94
CA ASP A 93 4.16 14.73 -1.71
C ASP A 93 3.32 13.49 -1.94
N PRO A 94 3.89 12.47 -2.58
CA PRO A 94 3.11 11.26 -2.81
C PRO A 94 2.84 10.55 -1.47
N ASP A 95 1.79 9.78 -1.44
CA ASP A 95 1.51 8.96 -0.28
C ASP A 95 2.68 7.98 -0.13
N THR A 96 3.18 7.80 1.06
CA THR A 96 4.35 6.99 1.31
C THR A 96 4.08 5.98 2.41
N GLY A 97 4.39 4.73 2.13
CA GLY A 97 4.24 3.68 3.12
C GLY A 97 5.38 3.73 4.12
N TYR A 98 5.05 3.95 5.39
CA TYR A 98 6.06 4.07 6.41
C TYR A 98 6.58 2.69 6.74
N ARG A 99 7.85 2.46 6.47
CA ARG A 99 8.51 1.18 6.72
C ARG A 99 7.77 -0.02 6.11
N PHE A 100 7.19 0.19 4.93
CA PHE A 100 6.43 -0.88 4.27
C PHE A 100 7.26 -2.14 4.07
N GLY A 101 8.53 -2.02 3.84
CA GLY A 101 9.36 -3.19 3.62
C GLY A 101 9.56 -4.04 4.87
N ALA A 102 9.31 -3.47 6.04
CA ALA A 102 9.48 -4.19 7.28
C ALA A 102 8.18 -4.72 7.86
N HIS A 103 7.03 -4.30 7.30
CA HIS A 103 5.76 -4.75 7.84
C HIS A 103 5.36 -6.09 7.25
N THR A 104 4.64 -6.86 8.02
CA THR A 104 4.04 -8.10 7.54
C THR A 104 2.62 -7.76 7.13
N PHE A 105 2.27 -8.05 5.87
CA PHE A 105 0.93 -7.79 5.38
C PHE A 105 0.10 -9.05 5.55
N ALA A 106 -0.54 -9.14 6.70
CA ALA A 106 -1.43 -10.24 7.02
C ALA A 106 -2.66 -9.66 7.71
N ALA A 107 -3.80 -10.29 7.54
CA ALA A 107 -5.05 -9.78 8.11
C ALA A 107 -4.87 -9.57 9.61
N GLY A 108 -5.26 -8.43 10.10
CA GLY A 108 -5.14 -8.07 11.50
C GLY A 108 -3.91 -7.26 11.84
N GLU A 109 -2.94 -7.18 10.94
CA GLU A 109 -1.75 -6.38 11.20
C GLU A 109 -2.04 -4.91 10.88
N TYR A 110 -1.16 -4.03 11.33
CA TYR A 110 -1.33 -2.60 11.11
C TYR A 110 -0.14 -2.04 10.35
N VAL A 111 -0.42 -1.12 9.46
CA VAL A 111 0.63 -0.43 8.71
C VAL A 111 0.32 1.05 8.71
N SER A 112 1.32 1.87 8.48
CA SER A 112 1.13 3.32 8.46
C SER A 112 1.50 3.88 7.11
N ILE A 113 0.76 4.88 6.67
CA ILE A 113 0.98 5.54 5.40
C ILE A 113 0.94 7.04 5.66
N SER A 114 1.94 7.74 5.13
CA SER A 114 1.98 9.19 5.20
C SER A 114 1.26 9.71 3.96
N ASP A 115 0.24 10.51 4.16
CA ASP A 115 -0.52 11.01 3.01
C ASP A 115 0.23 12.16 2.35
N HIS A 116 -0.36 12.69 1.28
CA HIS A 116 0.31 13.73 0.50
C HIS A 116 0.50 15.04 1.28
N GLY A 117 -0.17 15.19 2.40
CA GLY A 117 0.04 16.33 3.26
C GLY A 117 1.08 16.07 4.32
N GLY A 118 1.69 14.90 4.32
CA GLY A 118 2.69 14.56 5.31
C GLY A 118 2.12 14.00 6.60
N GLU A 119 0.82 13.79 6.66
CA GLU A 119 0.21 13.30 7.89
C GLU A 119 0.20 11.79 7.90
N LEU A 120 0.64 11.20 8.99
CA LEU A 120 0.76 9.76 9.10
C LEU A 120 -0.51 9.18 9.68
N HIS A 121 -1.09 8.21 8.97
CA HIS A 121 -2.28 7.51 9.44
C HIS A 121 -1.98 6.03 9.54
N THR A 122 -2.64 5.37 10.47
CA THR A 122 -2.49 3.92 10.66
C THR A 122 -3.70 3.21 10.08
N TYR A 123 -3.43 2.13 9.37
CA TYR A 123 -4.47 1.35 8.72
C TYR A 123 -4.37 -0.10 9.18
N LYS A 124 -5.50 -0.78 9.22
CA LYS A 124 -5.53 -2.19 9.58
C LYS A 124 -5.64 -2.99 8.29
N VAL A 125 -4.87 -4.04 8.19
CA VAL A 125 -4.96 -4.95 7.05
C VAL A 125 -6.20 -5.79 7.24
N LYS A 126 -7.20 -5.57 6.39
CA LYS A 126 -8.47 -6.28 6.51
C LYS A 126 -8.44 -7.62 5.80
N SER A 127 -7.78 -7.69 4.68
CA SER A 127 -7.71 -8.94 3.93
C SER A 127 -6.49 -8.97 3.05
N VAL A 128 -5.99 -10.16 2.79
CA VAL A 128 -4.89 -10.39 1.88
C VAL A 128 -5.31 -11.60 1.07
N GLU A 129 -5.56 -11.41 -0.22
CA GLU A 129 -6.09 -12.47 -1.06
C GLU A 129 -5.27 -12.65 -2.31
N ALA A 130 -5.23 -13.86 -2.83
CA ALA A 130 -4.52 -14.10 -4.06
C ALA A 130 -5.19 -13.38 -5.21
N VAL A 131 -4.40 -12.84 -6.11
CA VAL A 131 -4.95 -12.15 -7.26
C VAL A 131 -5.29 -13.19 -8.29
N SER A 132 -6.52 -13.11 -8.81
CA SER A 132 -6.92 -14.03 -9.85
C SER A 132 -6.27 -13.63 -11.14
N SER A 133 -5.84 -14.56 -11.91
CA SER A 133 -5.22 -14.23 -13.18
C SER A 133 -6.17 -14.47 -14.32
#